data_630faf6961fdf33953f5960c3c0fce3f
#
_entry.id   630faf6961fdf33953f5960c3c0fce3f
#
_cell.length_a   1.000
_cell.length_b   1.000
_cell.length_c   1.000
_cell.angle_alpha   90.00
_cell.angle_beta   90.00
_cell.angle_gamma   90.00
#
_symmetry.space_group_name_H-M   'P 1'
#
loop_
_entity.id
_entity.type
_entity.pdbx_description
1 polymer ?
#
loop_
_entity_poly.entity_id
_entity_poly.type
_entity_poly.pdbx_seq_one_letter_code
_entity_poly.pdbx_strand_id
1 'polypeptide(L)'
;MEVLFFEEVRNLFKHCNENPSLLEGKYPEIKDRLSKCCGKGQGTGNKATDHEASFAKIVEDCGFMHIQVGDQITKLSYIYQPHGTQKSIDFRLVSPSGKTIDIDLKHSENDAIFLNDGKFLTDVIYVISFTRVLKDEKVKGQRKCPRQNICTIVLGQDVMTPKDVASLEKRYARLRELNEEAKDLDFLTIYARNANQYSCKQFTTEFNTNSLEKTMTFLQ
;
A
#
# COMPACT_ATOMS: atom_id res chain seq x y z
N MET A 1 15.05 -0.08 -23.11
CA MET A 1 13.66 -0.02 -22.61
C MET A 1 13.51 -0.51 -21.15
N GLU A 2 14.14 -1.61 -20.75
CA GLU A 2 14.10 -2.06 -19.35
C GLU A 2 14.73 -1.04 -18.38
N VAL A 3 15.89 -0.52 -18.70
CA VAL A 3 16.58 0.49 -17.89
C VAL A 3 15.67 1.70 -17.64
N LEU A 4 14.98 2.18 -18.67
CA LEU A 4 14.05 3.29 -18.57
C LEU A 4 12.87 2.99 -17.63
N PHE A 5 12.31 1.75 -17.66
CA PHE A 5 11.22 1.38 -16.77
C PHE A 5 11.62 1.48 -15.30
N PHE A 6 12.74 0.89 -14.93
CA PHE A 6 13.21 0.95 -13.55
C PHE A 6 13.65 2.35 -13.12
N GLU A 7 14.18 3.16 -14.07
CA GLU A 7 14.45 4.58 -13.82
C GLU A 7 13.18 5.35 -13.48
N GLU A 8 12.12 5.19 -14.27
CA GLU A 8 10.85 5.88 -14.01
C GLU A 8 10.19 5.41 -12.71
N VAL A 9 10.29 4.12 -12.38
CA VAL A 9 9.82 3.62 -11.08
C VAL A 9 10.62 4.21 -9.92
N ARG A 10 11.93 4.31 -10.04
CA ARG A 10 12.78 4.97 -9.03
C ARG A 10 12.41 6.45 -8.87
N ASN A 11 12.21 7.16 -9.99
CA ASN A 11 11.79 8.56 -9.99
C ASN A 11 10.42 8.73 -9.29
N LEU A 12 9.46 7.85 -9.60
CA LEU A 12 8.16 7.82 -8.94
C LEU A 12 8.29 7.70 -7.43
N PHE A 13 9.04 6.73 -6.93
CA PHE A 13 9.18 6.51 -5.49
C PHE A 13 9.95 7.65 -4.81
N LYS A 14 10.99 8.17 -5.43
CA LYS A 14 11.70 9.34 -4.94
C LYS A 14 10.76 10.54 -4.84
N HIS A 15 9.94 10.76 -5.86
CA HIS A 15 8.96 11.85 -5.88
C HIS A 15 7.92 11.71 -4.75
N CYS A 16 7.39 10.51 -4.50
CA CYS A 16 6.48 10.25 -3.38
C CYS A 16 7.15 10.50 -2.02
N ASN A 17 8.39 10.07 -1.86
CA ASN A 17 9.12 10.21 -0.60
C ASN A 17 9.49 11.68 -0.29
N GLU A 18 9.87 12.44 -1.31
CA GLU A 18 10.23 13.87 -1.18
C GLU A 18 8.98 14.76 -1.01
N ASN A 19 7.83 14.33 -1.52
CA ASN A 19 6.59 15.11 -1.56
C ASN A 19 5.40 14.34 -0.97
N PRO A 20 5.44 13.89 0.29
CA PRO A 20 4.42 13.01 0.88
C PRO A 20 3.02 13.62 0.92
N SER A 21 2.90 14.96 0.91
CA SER A 21 1.61 15.66 0.85
C SER A 21 0.84 15.44 -0.46
N LEU A 22 1.50 15.05 -1.54
CA LEU A 22 0.83 14.72 -2.81
C LEU A 22 -0.07 13.51 -2.69
N LEU A 23 0.24 12.59 -1.75
CA LEU A 23 -0.58 11.40 -1.48
C LEU A 23 -1.89 11.72 -0.75
N GLU A 24 -2.11 12.97 -0.35
CA GLU A 24 -3.34 13.45 0.29
C GLU A 24 -4.18 14.33 -0.64
N GLY A 25 -3.85 14.39 -1.92
CA GLY A 25 -4.59 15.12 -2.94
C GLY A 25 -6.01 14.58 -3.13
N LYS A 26 -6.88 15.40 -3.73
CA LYS A 26 -8.24 14.99 -4.10
C LYS A 26 -8.42 15.10 -5.61
N TYR A 27 -8.60 13.96 -6.25
CA TYR A 27 -8.74 13.82 -7.70
C TYR A 27 -10.01 13.04 -8.02
N PRO A 28 -11.19 13.69 -7.97
CA PRO A 28 -12.48 13.01 -8.10
C PRO A 28 -12.64 12.31 -9.45
N GLU A 29 -12.17 12.89 -10.55
CA GLU A 29 -12.23 12.26 -11.87
C GLU A 29 -11.40 10.98 -11.97
N ILE A 30 -10.22 10.95 -11.34
CA ILE A 30 -9.38 9.74 -11.27
C ILE A 30 -10.05 8.70 -10.37
N LYS A 31 -10.54 9.13 -9.20
CA LYS A 31 -11.26 8.27 -8.27
C LYS A 31 -12.48 7.60 -8.92
N ASP A 32 -13.25 8.35 -9.68
CA ASP A 32 -14.41 7.83 -10.41
C ASP A 32 -13.99 6.85 -11.52
N ARG A 33 -12.91 7.13 -12.23
CA ARG A 33 -12.34 6.23 -13.25
C ARG A 33 -11.87 4.93 -12.63
N LEU A 34 -11.06 4.97 -11.57
CA LEU A 34 -10.59 3.79 -10.86
C LEU A 34 -11.75 2.97 -10.27
N SER A 35 -12.76 3.63 -9.70
CA SER A 35 -13.93 2.96 -9.13
C SER A 35 -14.74 2.19 -10.19
N LYS A 36 -14.74 2.63 -11.45
CA LYS A 36 -15.38 1.92 -12.56
C LYS A 36 -14.64 0.64 -12.96
N CYS A 37 -13.34 0.56 -12.69
CA CYS A 37 -12.52 -0.62 -12.98
C CYS A 37 -12.74 -1.74 -11.94
N CYS A 38 -13.19 -1.39 -10.73
CA CYS A 38 -13.51 -2.35 -9.67
C CYS A 38 -14.81 -3.08 -10.03
N GLY A 39 -14.70 -4.14 -10.83
CA GLY A 39 -15.68 -5.12 -11.28
C GLY A 39 -17.17 -4.85 -11.04
N LYS A 40 -17.91 -4.70 -12.11
CA LYS A 40 -19.36 -4.78 -12.13
C LYS A 40 -19.80 -6.19 -11.71
N GLY A 41 -20.27 -6.38 -10.51
CA GLY A 41 -20.95 -7.65 -10.24
C GLY A 41 -21.25 -8.02 -8.81
N GLN A 42 -20.71 -7.33 -7.81
CA GLN A 42 -21.09 -7.61 -6.44
C GLN A 42 -21.46 -6.30 -5.74
N GLY A 43 -22.71 -6.16 -5.46
CA GLY A 43 -23.38 -4.94 -5.01
C GLY A 43 -22.95 -4.46 -3.63
N THR A 44 -21.86 -3.86 -3.54
CA THR A 44 -21.23 -2.91 -2.62
C THR A 44 -19.77 -2.82 -3.07
N GLY A 45 -19.57 -2.45 -4.34
CA GLY A 45 -18.22 -2.32 -4.90
C GLY A 45 -17.41 -1.34 -4.06
N ASN A 46 -16.27 -1.77 -3.57
CA ASN A 46 -15.30 -0.90 -2.95
C ASN A 46 -14.94 0.19 -3.97
N LYS A 47 -15.34 1.41 -3.68
CA LYS A 47 -14.92 2.57 -4.47
C LYS A 47 -13.45 2.83 -4.18
N ALA A 48 -12.73 3.30 -5.19
CA ALA A 48 -11.38 3.80 -4.99
C ALA A 48 -11.36 4.87 -3.90
N THR A 49 -10.31 4.88 -3.11
CA THR A 49 -10.09 5.89 -2.05
C THR A 49 -9.46 7.16 -2.64
N ASP A 50 -9.48 8.25 -1.89
CA ASP A 50 -8.77 9.47 -2.29
C ASP A 50 -7.25 9.23 -2.36
N HIS A 51 -6.73 8.41 -1.46
CA HIS A 51 -5.33 8.01 -1.43
C HIS A 51 -4.88 7.23 -2.68
N GLU A 52 -5.70 6.26 -3.13
CA GLU A 52 -5.44 5.53 -4.37
C GLU A 52 -5.53 6.44 -5.60
N ALA A 53 -6.48 7.37 -5.62
CA ALA A 53 -6.59 8.35 -6.70
C ALA A 53 -5.40 9.32 -6.74
N SER A 54 -4.88 9.72 -5.57
CA SER A 54 -3.69 10.57 -5.47
C SER A 54 -2.45 9.85 -5.97
N PHE A 55 -2.25 8.59 -5.58
CA PHE A 55 -1.14 7.80 -6.08
C PHE A 55 -1.23 7.59 -7.60
N ALA A 56 -2.42 7.24 -8.13
CA ALA A 56 -2.64 7.12 -9.56
C ALA A 56 -2.27 8.41 -10.32
N LYS A 57 -2.63 9.58 -9.77
CA LYS A 57 -2.24 10.87 -10.36
C LYS A 57 -0.71 11.02 -10.44
N ILE A 58 0.00 10.67 -9.38
CA ILE A 58 1.47 10.75 -9.35
C ILE A 58 2.07 9.77 -10.38
N VAL A 59 1.54 8.56 -10.47
CA VAL A 59 1.96 7.54 -11.45
C VAL A 59 1.78 8.06 -12.88
N GLU A 60 0.64 8.71 -13.18
CA GLU A 60 0.34 9.31 -14.48
C GLU A 60 1.26 10.49 -14.79
N ASP A 61 1.58 11.34 -13.81
CA ASP A 61 2.51 12.44 -13.96
C ASP A 61 3.95 11.95 -14.24
N CYS A 62 4.30 10.75 -13.79
CA CYS A 62 5.55 10.07 -14.13
C CYS A 62 5.49 9.31 -15.47
N GLY A 63 4.45 9.54 -16.30
CA GLY A 63 4.36 9.04 -17.67
C GLY A 63 3.79 7.62 -17.83
N PHE A 64 3.24 7.03 -16.77
CA PHE A 64 2.55 5.74 -16.86
C PHE A 64 1.10 5.93 -17.31
N MET A 65 0.63 5.06 -18.19
CA MET A 65 -0.75 5.06 -18.68
C MET A 65 -1.59 4.04 -17.91
N HIS A 66 -2.81 4.43 -17.56
CA HIS A 66 -3.78 3.47 -17.02
C HIS A 66 -4.27 2.51 -18.11
N ILE A 67 -4.18 1.21 -17.85
CA ILE A 67 -4.71 0.14 -18.69
C ILE A 67 -5.50 -0.87 -17.84
N GLN A 68 -6.32 -1.68 -18.51
CA GLN A 68 -7.03 -2.77 -17.85
C GLN A 68 -6.30 -4.11 -18.04
N VAL A 69 -6.65 -5.09 -17.23
CA VAL A 69 -6.13 -6.45 -17.36
C VAL A 69 -6.52 -7.00 -18.75
N GLY A 70 -5.51 -7.43 -19.50
CA GLY A 70 -5.69 -7.98 -20.86
C GLY A 70 -5.45 -6.98 -21.99
N ASP A 71 -5.26 -5.69 -21.68
CA ASP A 71 -4.89 -4.70 -22.69
C ASP A 71 -3.48 -4.93 -23.22
N GLN A 72 -3.25 -4.52 -24.47
CA GLN A 72 -1.91 -4.56 -25.07
C GLN A 72 -1.02 -3.48 -24.46
N ILE A 73 0.16 -3.86 -23.98
CA ILE A 73 1.10 -2.97 -23.33
C ILE A 73 2.09 -2.43 -24.36
N THR A 74 1.91 -1.19 -24.78
CA THR A 74 2.77 -0.52 -25.79
C THR A 74 3.66 0.56 -25.18
N LYS A 75 3.34 1.03 -23.96
CA LYS A 75 4.03 2.07 -23.21
C LYS A 75 4.15 1.67 -21.75
N LEU A 76 4.90 2.44 -20.96
CA LEU A 76 4.87 2.33 -19.52
C LEU A 76 3.43 2.49 -19.03
N SER A 77 2.94 1.51 -18.31
CA SER A 77 1.53 1.43 -17.95
C SER A 77 1.34 0.99 -16.50
N TYR A 78 0.16 1.23 -15.97
CA TYR A 78 -0.24 0.66 -14.69
C TYR A 78 -1.62 0.03 -14.77
N ILE A 79 -1.83 -1.01 -13.99
CA ILE A 79 -3.09 -1.69 -13.78
C ILE A 79 -3.51 -1.45 -12.33
N TYR A 80 -4.71 -0.92 -12.14
CA TYR A 80 -5.29 -0.76 -10.82
C TYR A 80 -6.01 -2.04 -10.40
N GLN A 81 -5.75 -2.52 -9.19
CA GLN A 81 -6.27 -3.74 -8.59
C GLN A 81 -6.18 -4.97 -9.54
N PRO A 82 -4.98 -5.38 -9.94
CA PRO A 82 -4.76 -6.38 -10.98
C PRO A 82 -5.36 -7.75 -10.65
N HIS A 83 -5.63 -8.04 -9.39
CA HIS A 83 -6.22 -9.29 -8.91
C HIS A 83 -7.65 -9.11 -8.33
N GLY A 84 -8.25 -7.93 -8.51
CA GLY A 84 -9.55 -7.55 -7.96
C GLY A 84 -9.49 -6.98 -6.55
N THR A 85 -10.60 -6.42 -6.10
CA THR A 85 -10.73 -5.53 -4.92
C THR A 85 -10.47 -6.18 -3.56
N GLN A 86 -10.27 -7.50 -3.51
CA GLN A 86 -10.05 -8.22 -2.24
C GLN A 86 -8.62 -8.77 -2.10
N LYS A 87 -7.72 -8.36 -2.97
CA LYS A 87 -6.31 -8.79 -2.96
C LYS A 87 -5.40 -7.64 -2.55
N SER A 88 -4.25 -7.98 -1.99
CA SER A 88 -3.32 -7.06 -1.35
C SER A 88 -2.48 -6.21 -2.30
N ILE A 89 -2.78 -6.19 -3.60
CA ILE A 89 -2.03 -5.40 -4.57
C ILE A 89 -2.97 -4.36 -5.16
N ASP A 90 -2.68 -3.09 -4.87
CA ASP A 90 -3.48 -1.98 -5.38
C ASP A 90 -3.06 -1.57 -6.79
N PHE A 91 -1.76 -1.59 -7.09
CA PHE A 91 -1.22 -1.20 -8.39
C PHE A 91 -0.18 -2.19 -8.89
N ARG A 92 -0.20 -2.43 -10.20
CA ARG A 92 0.87 -3.11 -10.92
C ARG A 92 1.42 -2.18 -11.99
N LEU A 93 2.67 -1.77 -11.88
CA LEU A 93 3.37 -1.08 -12.95
C LEU A 93 3.89 -2.11 -13.96
N VAL A 94 3.77 -1.79 -15.24
CA VAL A 94 4.10 -2.73 -16.32
C VAL A 94 4.89 -2.02 -17.42
N SER A 95 5.96 -2.65 -17.89
CA SER A 95 6.71 -2.21 -19.06
C SER A 95 6.25 -2.87 -20.34
N PRO A 96 6.53 -2.30 -21.52
CA PRO A 96 6.30 -2.97 -22.82
C PRO A 96 7.07 -4.29 -22.98
N SER A 97 8.14 -4.49 -22.22
CA SER A 97 8.91 -5.76 -22.21
C SER A 97 8.34 -6.82 -21.27
N GLY A 98 7.21 -6.54 -20.61
CA GLY A 98 6.54 -7.46 -19.70
C GLY A 98 7.11 -7.48 -18.27
N LYS A 99 8.03 -6.58 -17.92
CA LYS A 99 8.46 -6.42 -16.51
C LYS A 99 7.35 -5.80 -15.69
N THR A 100 7.20 -6.27 -14.48
CA THR A 100 6.14 -5.82 -13.56
C THR A 100 6.69 -5.50 -12.19
N ILE A 101 6.05 -4.54 -11.52
CA ILE A 101 6.29 -4.20 -10.12
C ILE A 101 4.93 -4.05 -9.45
N ASP A 102 4.73 -4.82 -8.39
CA ASP A 102 3.52 -4.80 -7.58
C ASP A 102 3.68 -3.83 -6.41
N ILE A 103 2.66 -3.00 -6.21
CA ILE A 103 2.61 -1.96 -5.19
C ILE A 103 1.33 -2.12 -4.38
N ASP A 104 1.47 -2.06 -3.07
CA ASP A 104 0.36 -2.00 -2.13
C ASP A 104 0.42 -0.69 -1.35
N LEU A 105 -0.68 0.05 -1.32
CA LEU A 105 -0.78 1.33 -0.64
C LEU A 105 -1.29 1.14 0.78
N LYS A 106 -0.65 1.79 1.72
CA LYS A 106 -1.15 1.87 3.08
C LYS A 106 -1.22 3.32 3.52
N HIS A 107 -2.38 3.70 4.02
CA HIS A 107 -2.61 5.05 4.53
C HIS A 107 -3.14 5.01 5.95
N SER A 108 -2.69 5.95 6.78
CA SER A 108 -3.21 6.11 8.12
C SER A 108 -3.16 7.56 8.57
N GLU A 109 -4.24 8.02 9.14
CA GLU A 109 -4.30 9.29 9.87
C GLU A 109 -3.84 9.13 11.33
N ASN A 110 -3.46 7.93 11.73
CA ASN A 110 -3.05 7.54 13.08
C ASN A 110 -1.63 6.96 13.09
N ASP A 111 -1.13 6.65 14.27
CA ASP A 111 0.21 6.06 14.48
C ASP A 111 0.29 4.56 14.10
N ALA A 112 -0.64 4.04 13.30
CA ALA A 112 -0.65 2.64 12.93
C ALA A 112 -1.33 2.37 11.58
N ILE A 113 -0.82 1.40 10.85
CA ILE A 113 -1.41 0.86 9.63
C ILE A 113 -2.01 -0.52 9.88
N PHE A 114 -3.05 -0.87 9.12
CA PHE A 114 -3.69 -2.18 9.18
C PHE A 114 -3.35 -2.98 7.92
N LEU A 115 -2.95 -4.24 8.14
CA LEU A 115 -2.75 -5.23 7.09
C LEU A 115 -3.89 -6.25 7.19
N ASN A 116 -4.82 -6.19 6.25
CA ASN A 116 -5.98 -7.10 6.23
C ASN A 116 -5.58 -8.57 6.03
N ASP A 117 -4.49 -8.81 5.30
CA ASP A 117 -3.91 -10.14 5.12
C ASP A 117 -2.91 -10.51 6.23
N GLY A 118 -2.74 -9.62 7.19
CA GLY A 118 -1.95 -9.83 8.40
C GLY A 118 -0.43 -9.81 8.22
N LYS A 119 0.09 -9.74 7.00
CA LYS A 119 1.53 -9.73 6.73
C LYS A 119 1.90 -8.86 5.53
N PHE A 120 3.15 -8.43 5.48
CA PHE A 120 3.75 -7.87 4.28
C PHE A 120 4.11 -9.01 3.31
N LEU A 121 3.75 -8.88 2.04
CA LEU A 121 4.19 -9.79 0.98
C LEU A 121 5.63 -9.45 0.60
N THR A 122 6.48 -10.46 0.49
CA THR A 122 7.95 -10.29 0.41
C THR A 122 8.42 -9.50 -0.81
N ASP A 123 7.77 -9.69 -1.94
CA ASP A 123 8.11 -9.17 -3.26
C ASP A 123 7.23 -7.99 -3.71
N VAL A 124 6.43 -7.46 -2.81
CA VAL A 124 5.58 -6.28 -3.03
C VAL A 124 6.25 -5.05 -2.42
N ILE A 125 6.22 -3.94 -3.15
CA ILE A 125 6.66 -2.65 -2.64
C ILE A 125 5.47 -1.95 -1.98
N TYR A 126 5.66 -1.55 -0.75
CA TYR A 126 4.66 -0.81 0.03
C TYR A 126 4.95 0.68 -0.02
N VAL A 127 3.94 1.46 -0.39
CA VAL A 127 3.93 2.90 -0.27
C VAL A 127 3.07 3.25 0.93
N ILE A 128 3.71 3.58 2.03
CA ILE A 128 3.06 3.81 3.32
C ILE A 128 3.04 5.31 3.59
N SER A 129 1.86 5.92 3.60
CA SER A 129 1.69 7.32 3.97
C SER A 129 0.97 7.45 5.30
N PHE A 130 1.43 8.37 6.15
CA PHE A 130 0.78 8.65 7.42
C PHE A 130 1.11 10.07 7.90
N THR A 131 0.26 10.57 8.77
CA THR A 131 0.42 11.89 9.38
C THR A 131 0.93 11.75 10.80
N ARG A 132 2.17 12.18 11.04
CA ARG A 132 2.77 12.17 12.36
C ARG A 132 2.43 13.44 13.13
N VAL A 133 1.99 13.28 14.38
CA VAL A 133 1.85 14.41 15.31
C VAL A 133 3.22 14.72 15.91
N LEU A 134 3.70 15.94 15.70
CA LEU A 134 4.95 16.42 16.31
C LEU A 134 4.70 16.77 17.78
N LYS A 135 5.30 16.00 18.69
CA LYS A 135 5.04 16.13 20.14
C LYS A 135 5.71 17.34 20.79
N ASP A 136 6.69 17.96 20.15
CA ASP A 136 7.63 18.89 20.81
C ASP A 136 7.20 20.35 20.79
N GLU A 137 6.11 20.72 20.12
CA GLU A 137 5.56 22.06 20.23
C GLU A 137 4.33 22.07 21.16
N LYS A 138 4.58 22.19 22.46
CA LYS A 138 3.58 22.64 23.44
C LYS A 138 3.25 24.11 23.19
N VAL A 139 2.53 24.42 22.15
CA VAL A 139 1.92 25.75 21.99
C VAL A 139 0.73 25.80 22.95
N LYS A 140 0.93 26.46 24.08
CA LYS A 140 -0.12 26.75 25.05
C LYS A 140 -1.30 27.42 24.33
N GLY A 141 -2.45 26.75 24.29
CA GLY A 141 -3.72 27.31 23.82
C GLY A 141 -4.19 26.93 22.41
N GLN A 142 -3.40 26.21 21.61
CA GLN A 142 -3.86 25.72 20.31
C GLN A 142 -4.22 24.23 20.37
N ARG A 143 -5.47 23.89 19.98
CA ARG A 143 -5.99 22.52 19.91
C ARG A 143 -5.42 21.67 18.76
N LYS A 144 -4.54 22.21 17.91
CA LYS A 144 -3.96 21.51 16.77
C LYS A 144 -2.45 21.41 16.95
N CYS A 145 -1.97 20.22 17.31
CA CYS A 145 -0.55 19.91 17.20
C CYS A 145 -0.12 19.96 15.73
N PRO A 146 1.08 20.49 15.42
CA PRO A 146 1.62 20.42 14.07
C PRO A 146 1.70 18.97 13.61
N ARG A 147 1.35 18.74 12.36
CA ARG A 147 1.34 17.42 11.73
C ARG A 147 2.34 17.42 10.59
N GLN A 148 3.01 16.32 10.43
CA GLN A 148 3.95 16.09 9.34
C GLN A 148 3.50 14.87 8.54
N ASN A 149 3.30 15.06 7.24
CA ASN A 149 3.04 13.96 6.33
C ASN A 149 4.34 13.22 6.05
N ILE A 150 4.30 11.91 6.15
CA ILE A 150 5.44 11.01 5.94
C ILE A 150 5.04 9.98 4.90
N CYS A 151 5.93 9.73 3.95
CA CYS A 151 5.84 8.62 3.03
C CYS A 151 7.05 7.70 3.25
N THR A 152 6.80 6.42 3.43
CA THR A 152 7.81 5.37 3.52
C THR A 152 7.65 4.45 2.34
N ILE A 153 8.72 4.23 1.59
CA ILE A 153 8.79 3.25 0.52
C ILE A 153 9.60 2.07 1.02
N VAL A 154 9.02 0.89 1.02
CA VAL A 154 9.68 -0.29 1.59
C VAL A 154 9.29 -1.57 0.86
N LEU A 155 10.25 -2.44 0.61
CA LEU A 155 10.01 -3.81 0.13
C LEU A 155 9.51 -4.67 1.31
N GLY A 156 8.49 -5.48 1.11
CA GLY A 156 7.85 -6.22 2.21
C GLY A 156 8.81 -7.13 2.98
N GLN A 157 9.79 -7.74 2.31
CA GLN A 157 10.83 -8.55 2.97
C GLN A 157 11.72 -7.76 3.95
N ASP A 158 11.82 -6.43 3.80
CA ASP A 158 12.61 -5.58 4.70
C ASP A 158 11.84 -5.16 5.96
N VAL A 159 10.52 -5.34 5.97
CA VAL A 159 9.68 -5.12 7.16
C VAL A 159 9.50 -6.38 7.97
N MET A 160 9.38 -7.52 7.29
CA MET A 160 9.01 -8.78 7.92
C MET A 160 9.99 -9.88 7.52
N THR A 161 10.73 -10.38 8.51
CA THR A 161 11.66 -11.49 8.26
C THR A 161 10.91 -12.79 8.01
N PRO A 162 11.52 -13.79 7.33
CA PRO A 162 10.94 -15.13 7.18
C PRO A 162 10.50 -15.77 8.51
N LYS A 163 11.26 -15.49 9.61
CA LYS A 163 10.93 -15.95 10.96
C LYS A 163 9.64 -15.31 11.47
N ASP A 164 9.44 -14.01 11.20
CA ASP A 164 8.20 -13.30 11.60
C ASP A 164 7.01 -13.84 10.84
N VAL A 165 7.16 -14.06 9.52
CA VAL A 165 6.11 -14.68 8.67
C VAL A 165 5.74 -16.06 9.20
N ALA A 166 6.70 -16.93 9.45
CA ALA A 166 6.45 -18.27 10.00
C ALA A 166 5.74 -18.22 11.37
N SER A 167 6.17 -17.28 12.24
CA SER A 167 5.54 -17.07 13.54
C SER A 167 4.08 -16.63 13.42
N LEU A 168 3.78 -15.72 12.49
CA LEU A 168 2.41 -15.26 12.22
C LEU A 168 1.54 -16.39 11.65
N GLU A 169 2.05 -17.13 10.68
CA GLU A 169 1.29 -18.24 10.07
C GLU A 169 0.93 -19.32 11.09
N LYS A 170 1.84 -19.61 12.03
CA LYS A 170 1.53 -20.51 13.17
C LYS A 170 0.41 -19.96 14.04
N ARG A 171 0.40 -18.65 14.33
CA ARG A 171 -0.68 -18.01 15.10
C ARG A 171 -2.01 -18.05 14.35
N TYR A 172 -2.00 -17.77 13.04
CA TYR A 172 -3.21 -17.84 12.22
C TYR A 172 -3.77 -19.26 12.08
N ALA A 173 -2.89 -20.27 12.01
CA ALA A 173 -3.33 -21.66 12.07
C ALA A 173 -4.10 -21.93 13.36
N ARG A 174 -3.57 -21.51 14.52
CA ARG A 174 -4.25 -21.67 15.81
C ARG A 174 -5.57 -20.89 15.89
N LEU A 175 -5.63 -19.69 15.32
CA LEU A 175 -6.90 -18.94 15.26
C LEU A 175 -7.96 -19.63 14.40
N ARG A 176 -7.56 -20.26 13.29
CA ARG A 176 -8.49 -21.07 12.47
C ARG A 176 -9.01 -22.28 13.23
N GLU A 177 -8.15 -23.00 13.96
CA GLU A 177 -8.56 -24.11 14.82
C GLU A 177 -9.60 -23.65 15.84
N LEU A 178 -9.35 -22.55 16.55
CA LEU A 178 -10.29 -21.97 17.51
C LEU A 178 -11.62 -21.57 16.89
N ASN A 179 -11.61 -21.07 15.65
CA ASN A 179 -12.86 -20.77 14.92
C ASN A 179 -13.64 -22.03 14.57
N GLU A 180 -12.97 -23.13 14.19
CA GLU A 180 -13.63 -24.40 13.94
C GLU A 180 -14.24 -24.97 15.23
N GLU A 181 -13.49 -24.93 16.36
CA GLU A 181 -14.00 -25.33 17.66
C GLU A 181 -15.24 -24.52 18.11
N ALA A 182 -15.31 -23.23 17.69
CA ALA A 182 -16.43 -22.35 18.05
C ALA A 182 -17.69 -22.55 17.18
N LYS A 183 -17.62 -23.30 16.09
CA LYS A 183 -18.78 -23.57 15.23
C LYS A 183 -19.88 -24.43 15.92
N ASP A 184 -19.50 -25.16 16.96
CA ASP A 184 -20.42 -25.97 17.75
C ASP A 184 -21.29 -25.16 18.73
N LEU A 185 -21.09 -23.84 18.77
CA LEU A 185 -21.88 -22.94 19.61
C LEU A 185 -23.05 -22.35 18.81
N ASP A 186 -24.26 -22.75 19.08
CA ASP A 186 -25.48 -22.38 18.35
C ASP A 186 -25.78 -20.87 18.33
N PHE A 187 -25.22 -20.10 19.25
CA PHE A 187 -25.54 -18.68 19.43
C PHE A 187 -24.34 -17.73 19.28
N LEU A 188 -23.13 -18.25 19.05
CA LEU A 188 -21.91 -17.46 18.99
C LEU A 188 -21.14 -17.76 17.71
N THR A 189 -20.90 -16.72 16.91
CA THR A 189 -19.99 -16.80 15.77
C THR A 189 -18.73 -16.02 16.08
N ILE A 190 -17.58 -16.70 16.11
CA ILE A 190 -16.28 -16.07 16.29
C ILE A 190 -15.64 -15.87 14.92
N TYR A 191 -15.36 -14.61 14.56
CA TYR A 191 -14.60 -14.27 13.37
C TYR A 191 -13.15 -13.98 13.75
N ALA A 192 -12.23 -14.88 13.41
CA ALA A 192 -10.82 -14.56 13.42
C ALA A 192 -10.43 -13.99 12.05
N ARG A 193 -10.03 -12.74 12.01
CA ARG A 193 -9.43 -12.12 10.83
C ARG A 193 -7.92 -12.20 10.92
N ASN A 194 -7.28 -12.56 9.81
CA ASN A 194 -5.84 -12.43 9.64
C ASN A 194 -5.48 -10.95 9.46
N ALA A 195 -5.74 -10.11 10.46
CA ALA A 195 -5.44 -8.70 10.41
C ALA A 195 -4.45 -8.34 11.50
N ASN A 196 -3.39 -7.61 11.13
CA ASN A 196 -2.41 -7.08 12.06
C ASN A 196 -2.37 -5.56 11.98
N GLN A 197 -2.04 -4.95 13.11
CA GLN A 197 -1.76 -3.54 13.22
C GLN A 197 -0.26 -3.33 13.41
N TYR A 198 0.33 -2.52 12.53
CA TYR A 198 1.72 -2.12 12.62
C TYR A 198 1.82 -0.68 13.12
N SER A 199 2.67 -0.45 14.12
CA SER A 199 2.93 0.89 14.61
C SER A 199 3.79 1.67 13.63
N CYS A 200 3.35 2.87 13.24
CA CYS A 200 4.14 3.78 12.41
C CYS A 200 5.37 4.36 13.13
N LYS A 201 5.51 4.12 14.44
CA LYS A 201 6.68 4.59 15.21
C LYS A 201 8.01 4.01 14.74
N GLN A 202 7.98 2.84 14.11
CA GLN A 202 9.18 2.23 13.54
C GLN A 202 9.67 2.92 12.26
N PHE A 203 8.80 3.68 11.57
CA PHE A 203 9.16 4.41 10.35
C PHE A 203 9.85 5.73 10.69
N THR A 204 11.04 5.64 11.26
CA THR A 204 11.92 6.79 11.55
C THR A 204 12.51 7.34 10.25
N THR A 205 13.10 8.52 10.31
CA THR A 205 13.81 9.10 9.15
C THR A 205 14.92 8.17 8.65
N GLU A 206 15.70 7.60 9.58
CA GLU A 206 16.77 6.65 9.26
C GLU A 206 16.21 5.38 8.59
N PHE A 207 15.14 4.80 9.15
CA PHE A 207 14.48 3.64 8.56
C PHE A 207 13.99 3.96 7.14
N ASN A 208 13.33 5.10 6.94
CA ASN A 208 12.79 5.50 5.63
C ASN A 208 13.90 5.67 4.59
N THR A 209 15.02 6.32 4.95
CA THR A 209 16.17 6.48 4.05
C THR A 209 16.75 5.13 3.65
N ASN A 210 17.03 4.27 4.62
CA ASN A 210 17.59 2.95 4.39
C ASN A 210 16.65 2.05 3.56
N SER A 211 15.35 2.11 3.81
CA SER A 211 14.34 1.33 3.08
C SER A 211 14.22 1.79 1.63
N LEU A 212 14.24 3.11 1.40
CA LEU A 212 14.22 3.66 0.06
C LEU A 212 15.46 3.21 -0.74
N GLU A 213 16.66 3.30 -0.15
CA GLU A 213 17.92 2.86 -0.78
C GLU A 213 17.89 1.37 -1.15
N LYS A 214 17.42 0.51 -0.25
CA LYS A 214 17.26 -0.93 -0.51
C LYS A 214 16.25 -1.19 -1.64
N THR A 215 15.11 -0.50 -1.61
CA THR A 215 14.11 -0.61 -2.69
C THR A 215 14.69 -0.15 -4.02
N MET A 216 15.46 0.94 -4.04
CA MET A 216 16.15 1.41 -5.25
C MET A 216 17.20 0.42 -5.77
N THR A 217 17.89 -0.29 -4.87
CA THR A 217 18.84 -1.35 -5.24
C THR A 217 18.12 -2.58 -5.80
N PHE A 218 16.97 -2.95 -5.23
CA PHE A 218 16.13 -4.04 -5.73
C PHE A 218 15.63 -3.78 -7.18
N LEU A 219 15.49 -2.52 -7.56
CA LEU A 219 15.05 -2.08 -8.89
C LEU A 219 16.21 -1.91 -9.91
N GLN A 220 17.41 -2.37 -9.63
CA GLN A 220 18.56 -2.34 -10.56
C GLN A 220 18.60 -3.61 -11.40
#